data_966f7e0b9601bbb6f407ba046faa7b1f
#
_entry.id   966f7e0b9601bbb6f407ba046faa7b1f
#
_cell.length_a   1.000
_cell.length_b   1.000
_cell.length_c   1.000
_cell.angle_alpha   90.00
_cell.angle_beta   90.00
_cell.angle_gamma   90.00
#
_symmetry.space_group_name_H-M   'P 1'
#
loop_
_entity.id
_entity.type
_entity.pdbx_description
1 polymer ?
#
loop_
_entity_poly.entity_id
_entity_poly.type
_entity_poly.pdbx_seq_one_letter_code
_entity_poly.pdbx_strand_id
1 'polypeptide(L)'
;MERREKRKFYIKKEYVKLRNIPKWSEEKKQRRCEFLTDIDYRNCLDELKGDLLIDPEMDLSGKVSLYKGDITSLEIDAIVNAANNSLLGGGGVDGAIHRAAGPMLYKENITHGGCDDGKAVESGGYCLPAKYVISTVGPKGENPEILQSAYRSSLEKMMELGLKTIVS
;
A
#
# COMPACT_ATOMS: atom_id res chain seq x y z
N MET A 1 2.82 7.84 -20.46
CA MET A 1 1.83 8.92 -20.33
C MET A 1 2.16 9.75 -19.10
N GLU A 2 2.24 11.07 -19.27
CA GLU A 2 2.51 11.99 -18.16
C GLU A 2 1.32 12.07 -17.19
N ARG A 3 1.60 12.33 -15.88
CA ARG A 3 0.55 12.43 -14.84
C ARG A 3 -0.55 13.43 -15.21
N ARG A 4 -0.18 14.57 -15.82
CA ARG A 4 -1.13 15.63 -16.21
C ARG A 4 -2.15 15.14 -17.25
N GLU A 5 -1.73 14.32 -18.18
CA GLU A 5 -2.61 13.72 -19.19
C GLU A 5 -3.43 12.58 -18.58
N LYS A 6 -2.82 11.75 -17.73
CA LYS A 6 -3.51 10.66 -17.04
C LYS A 6 -4.70 11.13 -16.21
N ARG A 7 -4.66 12.34 -15.62
CA ARG A 7 -5.76 12.90 -14.82
C ARG A 7 -7.08 13.03 -15.58
N LYS A 8 -7.06 13.09 -16.89
CA LYS A 8 -8.28 13.13 -17.73
C LYS A 8 -9.08 11.82 -17.64
N PHE A 9 -8.40 10.71 -17.34
CA PHE A 9 -8.96 9.36 -17.30
C PHE A 9 -9.34 8.91 -15.88
N TYR A 10 -9.06 9.69 -14.84
CA TYR A 10 -9.45 9.32 -13.48
C TYR A 10 -10.98 9.21 -13.37
N ILE A 11 -11.46 8.06 -12.91
CA ILE A 11 -12.90 7.87 -12.62
C ILE A 11 -13.30 8.78 -11.45
N LYS A 12 -12.49 8.81 -10.39
CA LYS A 12 -12.67 9.78 -9.30
C LYS A 12 -12.05 11.11 -9.68
N LYS A 13 -12.85 12.17 -9.70
CA LYS A 13 -12.37 13.53 -10.02
C LYS A 13 -11.63 14.18 -8.86
N GLU A 14 -11.95 13.80 -7.63
CA GLU A 14 -11.21 14.20 -6.43
C GLU A 14 -10.08 13.22 -6.18
N TYR A 15 -8.87 13.74 -6.03
CA TYR A 15 -7.68 12.95 -5.75
C TYR A 15 -6.76 13.66 -4.77
N VAL A 16 -6.03 12.88 -3.99
CA VAL A 16 -5.10 13.38 -2.97
C VAL A 16 -3.67 13.24 -3.47
N LYS A 17 -2.93 14.34 -3.43
CA LYS A 17 -1.50 14.35 -3.78
C LYS A 17 -0.68 13.95 -2.56
N LEU A 18 0.37 13.16 -2.77
CA LEU A 18 1.27 12.73 -1.69
C LEU A 18 1.77 13.88 -0.82
N ARG A 19 2.10 15.02 -1.42
CA ARG A 19 2.56 16.22 -0.68
C ARG A 19 1.55 16.79 0.32
N ASN A 20 0.28 16.38 0.22
CA ASN A 20 -0.79 16.80 1.13
C ASN A 20 -0.94 15.82 2.31
N ILE A 21 -0.15 14.74 2.36
CA ILE A 21 -0.13 13.77 3.44
C ILE A 21 1.10 14.05 4.29
N PRO A 22 0.95 14.40 5.57
CA PRO A 22 2.09 14.70 6.43
C PRO A 22 2.96 13.47 6.64
N LYS A 23 4.26 13.68 6.84
CA LYS A 23 5.18 12.61 7.21
C LYS A 23 5.00 12.25 8.69
N TRP A 24 5.27 11.00 9.03
CA TRP A 24 5.19 10.53 10.40
C TRP A 24 6.04 11.37 11.37
N SER A 25 7.21 11.82 10.94
CA SER A 25 8.05 12.72 11.72
C SER A 25 7.37 14.04 12.09
N GLU A 26 6.46 14.53 11.26
CA GLU A 26 5.68 15.76 11.48
C GLU A 26 4.49 15.46 12.39
N GLU A 27 3.73 14.37 12.13
CA GLU A 27 2.62 13.92 12.97
C GLU A 27 3.07 13.53 14.38
N LYS A 28 4.20 12.83 14.51
CA LYS A 28 4.78 12.45 15.81
C LYS A 28 5.04 13.66 16.71
N LYS A 29 5.46 14.79 16.13
CA LYS A 29 5.63 16.03 16.91
C LYS A 29 4.30 16.57 17.42
N GLN A 30 3.24 16.46 16.63
CA GLN A 30 1.91 16.98 16.96
C GLN A 30 1.17 16.04 17.92
N ARG A 31 1.33 14.72 17.78
CA ARG A 31 0.66 13.69 18.62
C ARG A 31 1.45 13.24 19.84
N ARG A 32 2.63 13.80 20.08
CA ARG A 32 3.52 13.38 21.18
C ARG A 32 2.87 13.40 22.54
N CYS A 33 1.86 14.24 22.76
CA CYS A 33 1.10 14.32 24.01
C CYS A 33 0.02 13.22 24.14
N GLU A 34 -0.53 12.71 23.03
CA GLU A 34 -1.58 11.69 23.04
C GLU A 34 -1.03 10.27 23.23
N PHE A 35 0.15 9.98 22.66
CA PHE A 35 0.78 8.65 22.74
C PHE A 35 1.56 8.36 24.03
N LEU A 36 1.95 9.40 24.77
CA LEU A 36 2.78 9.22 26.00
C LEU A 36 1.98 8.70 27.21
N THR A 37 0.66 8.62 27.13
CA THR A 37 -0.19 8.10 28.21
C THR A 37 -0.58 6.64 28.05
N ASP A 38 -0.21 5.99 26.94
CA ASP A 38 -0.59 4.60 26.68
C ASP A 38 0.55 3.65 27.11
N ILE A 39 0.39 3.08 28.31
CA ILE A 39 1.36 2.14 28.92
C ILE A 39 1.47 0.87 28.08
N ASP A 40 0.40 0.44 27.42
CA ASP A 40 0.35 -0.75 26.60
C ASP A 40 1.23 -0.64 25.34
N TYR A 41 1.31 0.58 24.77
CA TYR A 41 2.15 0.83 23.60
C TYR A 41 3.66 0.73 23.93
N ARG A 42 4.09 1.13 25.13
CA ARG A 42 5.49 0.99 25.56
C ARG A 42 5.87 -0.46 25.74
N ASN A 43 5.02 -1.26 26.36
CA ASN A 43 5.25 -2.69 26.57
C ASN A 43 5.34 -3.42 25.22
N CYS A 44 4.45 -3.10 24.26
CA CYS A 44 4.49 -3.66 22.92
C CYS A 44 5.78 -3.29 22.16
N LEU A 45 6.29 -2.05 22.30
CA LEU A 45 7.55 -1.63 21.69
C LEU A 45 8.76 -2.32 22.32
N ASP A 46 8.75 -2.59 23.62
CA ASP A 46 9.84 -3.26 24.30
C ASP A 46 9.87 -4.76 24.01
N GLU A 47 8.72 -5.39 23.82
CA GLU A 47 8.60 -6.75 23.30
C GLU A 47 9.07 -6.87 21.85
N LEU A 48 8.71 -5.91 20.99
CA LEU A 48 9.13 -5.88 19.58
C LEU A 48 10.63 -5.61 19.40
N LYS A 49 11.29 -4.92 20.31
CA LYS A 49 12.75 -4.66 20.26
C LYS A 49 13.60 -5.93 20.39
N GLY A 50 13.05 -6.99 20.99
CA GLY A 50 13.76 -8.27 21.17
C GLY A 50 13.87 -9.09 19.89
N ASP A 51 12.89 -8.98 18.97
CA ASP A 51 12.75 -9.86 17.79
C ASP A 51 13.01 -9.17 16.45
N LEU A 52 13.02 -7.85 16.42
CA LEU A 52 13.30 -7.09 15.19
C LEU A 52 14.76 -6.63 15.20
N LEU A 53 15.57 -7.14 14.27
CA LEU A 53 16.85 -6.56 13.85
C LEU A 53 16.61 -5.17 13.21
N ILE A 54 16.03 -4.25 13.98
CA ILE A 54 15.88 -2.88 13.55
C ILE A 54 17.21 -2.19 13.88
N ASP A 55 17.91 -1.76 12.84
CA ASP A 55 19.03 -0.85 13.00
C ASP A 55 18.52 0.43 13.70
N PRO A 56 18.92 0.69 14.96
CA PRO A 56 18.43 1.85 15.70
C PRO A 56 18.85 3.18 15.05
N GLU A 57 19.81 3.17 14.13
CA GLU A 57 20.22 4.35 13.36
C GLU A 57 19.34 4.61 12.13
N MET A 58 18.49 3.65 11.74
CA MET A 58 17.59 3.80 10.59
C MET A 58 16.32 4.55 10.97
N ASP A 59 16.36 5.88 10.99
CA ASP A 59 15.15 6.70 11.14
C ASP A 59 14.34 6.76 9.85
N LEU A 60 13.29 5.92 9.76
CA LEU A 60 12.33 5.90 8.67
C LEU A 60 11.19 6.93 8.84
N SER A 61 11.14 7.68 9.93
CA SER A 61 10.02 8.58 10.24
C SER A 61 9.80 9.67 9.18
N GLY A 62 10.86 10.05 8.47
CA GLY A 62 10.79 10.96 7.32
C GLY A 62 10.31 10.32 6.01
N LYS A 63 10.17 8.98 5.96
CA LYS A 63 9.75 8.24 4.77
C LYS A 63 8.35 7.65 4.91
N VAL A 64 7.84 7.52 6.13
CA VAL A 64 6.53 6.94 6.44
C VAL A 64 5.51 8.04 6.66
N SER A 65 4.29 7.80 6.23
CA SER A 65 3.10 8.63 6.48
C SER A 65 1.92 7.75 6.83
N LEU A 66 1.06 8.22 7.74
CA LEU A 66 -0.23 7.58 7.98
C LEU A 66 -1.30 8.29 7.16
N TYR A 67 -2.16 7.51 6.53
CA TYR A 67 -3.26 8.03 5.73
C TYR A 67 -4.56 7.35 6.13
N LYS A 68 -5.55 8.14 6.52
CA LYS A 68 -6.91 7.66 6.76
C LYS A 68 -7.82 8.21 5.67
N GLY A 69 -8.23 7.36 4.74
CA GLY A 69 -9.07 7.76 3.62
C GLY A 69 -9.17 6.69 2.55
N ASP A 70 -9.69 7.07 1.41
CA ASP A 70 -9.87 6.17 0.27
C ASP A 70 -8.56 6.03 -0.52
N ILE A 71 -7.93 4.87 -0.43
CA ILE A 71 -6.68 4.55 -1.12
C ILE A 71 -6.78 4.75 -2.65
N THR A 72 -7.96 4.58 -3.23
CA THR A 72 -8.18 4.71 -4.68
C THR A 72 -8.19 6.17 -5.15
N SER A 73 -8.13 7.14 -4.23
CA SER A 73 -8.02 8.56 -4.54
C SER A 73 -6.57 9.09 -4.53
N LEU A 74 -5.58 8.26 -4.14
CA LEU A 74 -4.20 8.71 -3.97
C LEU A 74 -3.44 8.81 -5.29
N GLU A 75 -2.92 10.00 -5.59
CA GLU A 75 -2.00 10.24 -6.71
C GLU A 75 -0.56 9.91 -6.29
N ILE A 76 -0.21 8.63 -6.37
CA ILE A 76 1.03 8.02 -5.87
C ILE A 76 1.62 7.09 -6.96
N ASP A 77 2.80 6.51 -6.77
CA ASP A 77 3.34 5.59 -7.77
C ASP A 77 2.62 4.24 -7.74
N ALA A 78 2.43 3.64 -6.55
CA ALA A 78 1.69 2.39 -6.43
C ALA A 78 0.75 2.36 -5.22
N ILE A 79 -0.37 1.67 -5.38
CA ILE A 79 -1.24 1.22 -4.29
C ILE A 79 -1.18 -0.30 -4.20
N VAL A 80 -1.13 -0.83 -2.98
CA VAL A 80 -1.20 -2.28 -2.74
C VAL A 80 -2.66 -2.70 -2.67
N ASN A 81 -2.98 -3.77 -3.37
CA ASN A 81 -4.28 -4.42 -3.38
C ASN A 81 -4.20 -5.73 -2.60
N ALA A 82 -5.04 -5.87 -1.58
CA ALA A 82 -5.25 -7.15 -0.90
C ALA A 82 -6.17 -8.05 -1.76
N ALA A 83 -5.56 -8.74 -2.70
CA ALA A 83 -6.23 -9.56 -3.69
C ALA A 83 -6.48 -11.00 -3.20
N ASN A 84 -7.35 -11.70 -3.89
CA ASN A 84 -7.42 -13.15 -3.83
C ASN A 84 -6.50 -13.79 -4.88
N ASN A 85 -6.29 -15.10 -4.78
CA ASN A 85 -5.40 -15.85 -5.67
C ASN A 85 -5.77 -15.72 -7.16
N SER A 86 -7.05 -15.48 -7.51
CA SER A 86 -7.45 -15.33 -8.91
C SER A 86 -7.08 -13.97 -9.50
N LEU A 87 -6.88 -12.93 -8.68
CA LEU A 87 -6.65 -11.53 -9.07
C LEU A 87 -7.83 -10.87 -9.81
N LEU A 88 -8.98 -11.51 -9.87
CA LEU A 88 -10.12 -11.09 -10.70
C LEU A 88 -11.10 -10.18 -9.97
N GLY A 89 -10.69 -9.61 -8.87
CA GLY A 89 -11.51 -8.76 -8.04
C GLY A 89 -12.27 -9.54 -6.97
N GLY A 90 -12.86 -8.80 -6.04
CA GLY A 90 -13.61 -9.35 -4.92
C GLY A 90 -14.34 -8.26 -4.14
N GLY A 91 -14.42 -8.44 -2.82
CA GLY A 91 -15.01 -7.46 -1.90
C GLY A 91 -13.99 -6.47 -1.34
N GLY A 92 -14.44 -5.59 -0.45
CA GLY A 92 -13.57 -4.69 0.29
C GLY A 92 -12.71 -3.78 -0.60
N VAL A 93 -11.44 -3.63 -0.24
CA VAL A 93 -10.48 -2.79 -0.96
C VAL A 93 -10.23 -3.28 -2.39
N ASP A 94 -10.17 -4.60 -2.61
CA ASP A 94 -9.99 -5.21 -3.94
C ASP A 94 -11.11 -4.77 -4.90
N GLY A 95 -12.36 -4.92 -4.49
CA GLY A 95 -13.50 -4.46 -5.28
C GLY A 95 -13.51 -2.95 -5.51
N ALA A 96 -13.07 -2.14 -4.53
CA ALA A 96 -12.97 -0.70 -4.69
C ALA A 96 -11.90 -0.31 -5.72
N ILE A 97 -10.74 -0.96 -5.67
CA ILE A 97 -9.63 -0.75 -6.62
C ILE A 97 -10.07 -1.14 -8.04
N HIS A 98 -10.67 -2.32 -8.21
CA HIS A 98 -11.16 -2.76 -9.52
C HIS A 98 -12.20 -1.80 -10.14
N ARG A 99 -13.16 -1.33 -9.34
CA ARG A 99 -14.15 -0.34 -9.81
C ARG A 99 -13.51 0.98 -10.21
N ALA A 100 -12.53 1.46 -9.43
CA ALA A 100 -11.86 2.74 -9.69
C ALA A 100 -10.83 2.66 -10.83
N ALA A 101 -10.19 1.51 -11.02
CA ALA A 101 -9.27 1.27 -12.14
C ALA A 101 -9.99 1.08 -13.48
N GLY A 102 -11.23 0.60 -13.43
CA GLY A 102 -12.00 0.26 -14.62
C GLY A 102 -11.64 -1.13 -15.19
N PRO A 103 -12.30 -1.51 -16.32
CA PRO A 103 -12.27 -2.89 -16.82
C PRO A 103 -10.91 -3.37 -17.32
N MET A 104 -9.97 -2.46 -17.56
CA MET A 104 -8.66 -2.82 -18.08
C MET A 104 -7.79 -3.52 -17.04
N LEU A 105 -7.93 -3.18 -15.74
CA LEU A 105 -7.24 -3.89 -14.67
C LEU A 105 -7.63 -5.37 -14.65
N TYR A 106 -8.91 -5.67 -14.76
CA TYR A 106 -9.40 -7.05 -14.83
C TYR A 106 -8.81 -7.81 -16.03
N LYS A 107 -8.75 -7.17 -17.21
CA LYS A 107 -8.19 -7.77 -18.43
C LYS A 107 -6.70 -8.08 -18.31
N GLU A 108 -5.94 -7.17 -17.70
CA GLU A 108 -4.51 -7.39 -17.44
C GLU A 108 -4.33 -8.51 -16.42
N ASN A 109 -5.09 -8.51 -15.32
CA ASN A 109 -4.97 -9.49 -14.26
C ASN A 109 -5.24 -10.94 -14.74
N ILE A 110 -6.12 -11.13 -15.72
CA ILE A 110 -6.30 -12.45 -16.37
C ILE A 110 -4.98 -12.97 -16.94
N THR A 111 -4.15 -12.09 -17.50
CA THR A 111 -2.89 -12.51 -18.15
C THR A 111 -1.83 -13.01 -17.18
N HIS A 112 -1.94 -12.65 -15.89
CA HIS A 112 -1.05 -13.16 -14.85
C HIS A 112 -1.33 -14.62 -14.49
N GLY A 113 -2.54 -15.13 -14.75
CA GLY A 113 -2.91 -16.51 -14.43
C GLY A 113 -3.10 -16.79 -12.94
N GLY A 114 -3.17 -15.74 -12.12
CA GLY A 114 -3.29 -15.82 -10.66
C GLY A 114 -2.02 -15.43 -9.91
N CYS A 115 -2.09 -15.52 -8.58
CA CYS A 115 -0.99 -15.19 -7.67
C CYS A 115 -1.05 -16.11 -6.44
N ASP A 116 0.09 -16.64 -6.03
CA ASP A 116 0.21 -17.49 -4.84
C ASP A 116 0.18 -16.66 -3.55
N ASP A 117 -0.15 -17.32 -2.44
CA ASP A 117 -0.14 -16.72 -1.11
C ASP A 117 1.27 -16.17 -0.78
N GLY A 118 1.33 -14.96 -0.26
CA GLY A 118 2.57 -14.26 0.07
C GLY A 118 3.33 -13.68 -1.12
N LYS A 119 2.84 -13.85 -2.34
CA LYS A 119 3.43 -13.26 -3.56
C LYS A 119 2.70 -11.99 -3.98
N ALA A 120 3.33 -11.25 -4.89
CA ALA A 120 2.77 -10.04 -5.45
C ALA A 120 3.00 -9.97 -6.97
N VAL A 121 2.04 -9.39 -7.68
CA VAL A 121 2.12 -9.06 -9.10
C VAL A 121 1.77 -7.59 -9.31
N GLU A 122 2.36 -6.99 -10.34
CA GLU A 122 2.09 -5.62 -10.72
C GLU A 122 1.12 -5.55 -11.89
N SER A 123 0.30 -4.51 -11.89
CA SER A 123 -0.58 -4.15 -13.00
C SER A 123 -0.67 -2.63 -13.13
N GLY A 124 -1.08 -2.15 -14.28
CA GLY A 124 -1.29 -0.72 -14.51
C GLY A 124 -2.41 -0.17 -13.63
N GLY A 125 -2.29 1.09 -13.20
CA GLY A 125 -3.35 1.77 -12.43
C GLY A 125 -4.52 2.27 -13.27
N TYR A 126 -4.41 2.25 -14.60
CA TYR A 126 -5.47 2.64 -15.55
C TYR A 126 -6.17 3.96 -15.18
N CYS A 127 -7.47 3.91 -14.82
CA CYS A 127 -8.25 5.09 -14.42
C CYS A 127 -8.02 5.54 -12.96
N LEU A 128 -7.18 4.84 -12.20
CA LEU A 128 -6.75 5.27 -10.87
C LEU A 128 -5.78 6.45 -10.96
N PRO A 129 -5.74 7.34 -9.94
CA PRO A 129 -4.65 8.30 -9.78
C PRO A 129 -3.28 7.66 -9.59
N ALA A 130 -3.20 6.48 -8.94
CA ALA A 130 -1.99 5.69 -8.83
C ALA A 130 -1.52 5.21 -10.20
N LYS A 131 -0.20 5.10 -10.39
CA LYS A 131 0.37 4.60 -11.66
C LYS A 131 0.23 3.09 -11.80
N TYR A 132 0.43 2.37 -10.68
CA TYR A 132 0.43 0.92 -10.61
C TYR A 132 -0.49 0.43 -9.49
N VAL A 133 -0.99 -0.77 -9.66
CA VAL A 133 -1.59 -1.60 -8.62
C VAL A 133 -0.66 -2.77 -8.39
N ILE A 134 -0.21 -2.96 -7.15
CA ILE A 134 0.54 -4.14 -6.74
C ILE A 134 -0.43 -5.03 -5.99
N SER A 135 -0.89 -6.09 -6.65
CA SER A 135 -1.80 -7.06 -6.06
C SER A 135 -1.02 -8.13 -5.32
N THR A 136 -1.25 -8.26 -4.02
CA THR A 136 -0.64 -9.29 -3.17
C THR A 136 -1.70 -10.13 -2.51
N VAL A 137 -1.38 -11.42 -2.29
CA VAL A 137 -2.28 -12.36 -1.65
C VAL A 137 -1.80 -12.62 -0.23
N GLY A 138 -2.55 -12.12 0.74
CA GLY A 138 -2.31 -12.36 2.16
C GLY A 138 -2.77 -13.74 2.62
N PRO A 139 -2.48 -14.13 3.87
CA PRO A 139 -2.88 -15.42 4.41
C PRO A 139 -4.39 -15.54 4.60
N LYS A 140 -4.90 -16.76 4.46
CA LYS A 140 -6.24 -17.15 4.90
C LYS A 140 -6.16 -17.60 6.37
N GLY A 141 -6.46 -16.71 7.29
CA GLY A 141 -6.29 -16.92 8.73
C GLY A 141 -4.95 -16.39 9.24
N GLU A 142 -4.56 -16.81 10.44
CA GLU A 142 -3.34 -16.35 11.09
C GLU A 142 -2.12 -17.11 10.54
N ASN A 143 -1.35 -16.48 9.71
CA ASN A 143 -0.06 -16.96 9.21
C ASN A 143 0.93 -15.79 9.06
N PRO A 144 1.74 -15.51 10.09
CA PRO A 144 2.68 -14.40 10.09
C PRO A 144 3.71 -14.47 8.95
N GLU A 145 4.15 -15.67 8.58
CA GLU A 145 5.16 -15.87 7.54
C GLU A 145 4.63 -15.45 6.16
N ILE A 146 3.40 -15.87 5.83
CA ILE A 146 2.75 -15.48 4.58
C ILE A 146 2.46 -13.98 4.59
N LEU A 147 2.01 -13.40 5.70
CA LEU A 147 1.78 -11.97 5.83
C LEU A 147 3.07 -11.18 5.61
N GLN A 148 4.15 -11.58 6.26
CA GLN A 148 5.47 -10.95 6.08
C GLN A 148 5.94 -11.07 4.63
N SER A 149 5.74 -12.24 4.00
CA SER A 149 6.07 -12.46 2.60
C SER A 149 5.27 -11.53 1.67
N ALA A 150 3.98 -11.32 1.92
CA ALA A 150 3.13 -10.43 1.14
C ALA A 150 3.61 -8.97 1.19
N TYR A 151 3.98 -8.47 2.37
CA TYR A 151 4.58 -7.13 2.51
C TYR A 151 5.92 -7.04 1.77
N ARG A 152 6.80 -8.02 1.97
CA ARG A 152 8.11 -8.07 1.32
C ARG A 152 7.97 -8.09 -0.20
N SER A 153 7.16 -8.99 -0.75
CA SER A 153 6.93 -9.10 -2.20
C SER A 153 6.38 -7.81 -2.80
N SER A 154 5.51 -7.10 -2.06
CA SER A 154 4.99 -5.81 -2.52
C SER A 154 6.07 -4.74 -2.61
N LEU A 155 7.01 -4.69 -1.64
CA LEU A 155 8.13 -3.76 -1.65
C LEU A 155 9.18 -4.14 -2.70
N GLU A 156 9.43 -5.43 -2.91
CA GLU A 156 10.30 -5.93 -3.98
C GLU A 156 9.78 -5.52 -5.35
N LYS A 157 8.47 -5.65 -5.61
CA LYS A 157 7.84 -5.17 -6.84
C LYS A 157 7.98 -3.65 -7.01
N MET A 158 7.81 -2.88 -5.93
CA MET A 158 8.07 -1.45 -5.96
C MET A 158 9.51 -1.14 -6.41
N MET A 159 10.50 -1.87 -5.87
CA MET A 159 11.91 -1.68 -6.22
C MET A 159 12.22 -2.11 -7.65
N GLU A 160 11.71 -3.26 -8.10
CA GLU A 160 11.86 -3.76 -9.48
C GLU A 160 11.35 -2.73 -10.50
N LEU A 161 10.23 -2.08 -10.21
CA LEU A 161 9.64 -1.04 -11.06
C LEU A 161 10.31 0.33 -10.92
N GLY A 162 11.31 0.49 -10.03
CA GLY A 162 11.98 1.76 -9.76
C GLY A 162 11.05 2.84 -9.18
N LEU A 163 9.98 2.44 -8.48
CA LEU A 163 9.01 3.35 -7.89
C LEU A 163 9.55 3.95 -6.60
N LYS A 164 9.04 5.13 -6.24
CA LYS A 164 9.50 5.87 -5.05
C LYS A 164 8.47 5.91 -3.94
N THR A 165 7.21 5.66 -4.25
CA THR A 165 6.09 5.83 -3.31
C THR A 165 5.08 4.70 -3.45
N ILE A 166 4.69 4.14 -2.30
CA ILE A 166 3.73 3.04 -2.21
C ILE A 166 2.84 3.24 -0.97
N VAL A 167 1.62 2.77 -1.01
CA VAL A 167 0.68 2.71 0.11
C VAL A 167 0.06 1.32 0.20
N SER A 168 -0.10 0.83 1.42
CA SER A 168 -0.74 -0.44 1.73
C SER A 168 -1.82 -0.25 2.78
#